data_4c1b5bd5bc652619d5be972c0d7217b7
#
_entry.id   4c1b5bd5bc652619d5be972c0d7217b7
#
_cell.length_a   1.000
_cell.length_b   1.000
_cell.length_c   1.000
_cell.angle_alpha   90.00
_cell.angle_beta   90.00
_cell.angle_gamma   90.00
#
_symmetry.space_group_name_H-M   'P 1'
#
loop_
_entity.id
_entity.type
_entity.pdbx_description
1 polymer ?
#
loop_
_entity_poly.entity_id
_entity_poly.type
_entity_poly.pdbx_seq_one_letter_code
_entity_poly.pdbx_strand_id
1 'polypeptide(L)'
;MRVGIIGGGLMGREAASCFGRWFALQDFPVRAELTAVCDLREDLLEWFAQVPTVQLRTKDHAELLASDQVDVVYVAVPHNLHEKLYCDVLAAGKDLLAEKPFGIDLAAARRIRDAANASDHFVRCSSEFPFAPGAQRAIHYVQSGALGRVLEIHSGFLHSSDLDTAKPANWKRHSKTCGEIGVMGDLGMHTV
;
A
#
# COMPACT_ATOMS: atom_id res chain seq x y z
N MET A 1 -11.76 -5.83 -12.91
CA MET A 1 -10.39 -5.34 -12.64
C MET A 1 -9.62 -6.45 -11.95
N ARG A 2 -8.55 -6.93 -12.56
CA ARG A 2 -7.73 -8.05 -12.09
C ARG A 2 -6.55 -7.50 -11.31
N VAL A 3 -6.42 -7.93 -10.06
CA VAL A 3 -5.44 -7.40 -9.11
C VAL A 3 -4.32 -8.41 -8.89
N GLY A 4 -3.08 -7.95 -8.98
CA GLY A 4 -1.90 -8.66 -8.50
C GLY A 4 -1.42 -8.07 -7.17
N ILE A 5 -0.89 -8.89 -6.29
CA ILE A 5 -0.24 -8.45 -5.04
C ILE A 5 1.23 -8.84 -5.06
N ILE A 6 2.12 -7.87 -4.81
CA ILE A 6 3.53 -8.11 -4.49
C ILE A 6 3.73 -7.83 -3.00
N GLY A 7 4.00 -8.89 -2.22
CA GLY A 7 4.08 -8.86 -0.76
C GLY A 7 2.84 -9.45 -0.10
N GLY A 8 2.87 -10.76 0.17
CA GLY A 8 1.78 -11.55 0.78
C GLY A 8 1.72 -11.46 2.31
N GLY A 9 2.41 -10.50 2.93
CA GLY A 9 2.42 -10.29 4.38
C GLY A 9 1.08 -9.78 4.92
N LEU A 10 1.11 -9.12 6.09
CA LEU A 10 -0.09 -8.61 6.75
C LEU A 10 -0.91 -7.71 5.81
N MET A 11 -0.28 -6.68 5.23
CA MET A 11 -0.99 -5.71 4.37
C MET A 11 -1.48 -6.36 3.07
N GLY A 12 -0.72 -7.31 2.51
CA GLY A 12 -1.18 -8.06 1.32
C GLY A 12 -2.44 -8.88 1.59
N ARG A 13 -2.54 -9.51 2.77
CA ARG A 13 -3.73 -10.26 3.19
C ARG A 13 -4.91 -9.35 3.53
N GLU A 14 -4.66 -8.20 4.15
CA GLU A 14 -5.70 -7.19 4.38
C GLU A 14 -6.27 -6.68 3.05
N ALA A 15 -5.42 -6.33 2.09
CA ALA A 15 -5.85 -5.92 0.76
C ALA A 15 -6.64 -7.02 0.05
N ALA A 16 -6.20 -8.28 0.12
CA ALA A 16 -6.93 -9.41 -0.43
C ALA A 16 -8.35 -9.53 0.14
N SER A 17 -8.49 -9.33 1.47
CA SER A 17 -9.80 -9.29 2.13
C SER A 17 -10.68 -8.14 1.63
N CYS A 18 -10.10 -6.97 1.41
CA CYS A 18 -10.82 -5.81 0.86
C CYS A 18 -11.31 -6.06 -0.57
N PHE A 19 -10.46 -6.62 -1.43
CA PHE A 19 -10.84 -6.93 -2.82
C PHE A 19 -11.96 -7.97 -2.91
N GLY A 20 -12.08 -8.86 -1.94
CA GLY A 20 -13.16 -9.83 -1.86
C GLY A 20 -14.49 -9.31 -1.30
N ARG A 21 -14.56 -8.07 -0.82
CA ARG A 21 -15.74 -7.55 -0.10
C ARG A 21 -16.75 -6.80 -0.95
N TRP A 22 -16.56 -6.70 -2.24
CA TRP A 22 -17.46 -5.97 -3.14
C TRP A 22 -18.94 -6.41 -3.02
N PHE A 23 -19.20 -7.68 -2.76
CA PHE A 23 -20.56 -8.21 -2.60
C PHE A 23 -21.30 -7.68 -1.36
N ALA A 24 -20.59 -7.09 -0.39
CA ALA A 24 -21.17 -6.47 0.80
C ALA A 24 -21.50 -4.99 0.58
N LEU A 25 -21.20 -4.44 -0.58
CA LEU A 25 -21.50 -3.06 -0.95
C LEU A 25 -22.81 -3.01 -1.75
N GLN A 26 -23.65 -2.01 -1.48
CA GLN A 26 -24.91 -1.83 -2.21
C GLN A 26 -24.66 -1.32 -3.64
N ASP A 27 -23.77 -0.33 -3.76
CA ASP A 27 -23.39 0.27 -5.03
C ASP A 27 -21.87 0.23 -5.16
N PHE A 28 -21.35 -0.69 -5.93
CA PHE A 28 -19.92 -0.76 -6.20
C PHE A 28 -19.66 -0.53 -7.70
N PRO A 29 -18.92 0.53 -8.05
CA PRO A 29 -18.63 0.86 -9.45
C PRO A 29 -17.59 -0.06 -10.08
N VAL A 30 -16.77 -0.74 -9.26
CA VAL A 30 -15.66 -1.58 -9.71
C VAL A 30 -15.63 -2.89 -8.94
N ARG A 31 -15.73 -4.01 -9.66
CA ARG A 31 -15.45 -5.34 -9.13
C ARG A 31 -13.96 -5.63 -9.26
N ALA A 32 -13.28 -5.77 -8.12
CA ALA A 32 -11.89 -6.19 -8.07
C ALA A 32 -11.79 -7.69 -7.78
N GLU A 33 -10.93 -8.38 -8.49
CA GLU A 33 -10.65 -9.81 -8.27
C GLU A 33 -9.14 -9.99 -8.10
N LEU A 34 -8.73 -10.61 -7.01
CA LEU A 34 -7.33 -10.98 -6.79
C LEU A 34 -7.01 -12.21 -7.66
N THR A 35 -6.11 -12.04 -8.62
CA THR A 35 -5.77 -13.09 -9.59
C THR A 35 -4.34 -13.63 -9.45
N ALA A 36 -3.43 -12.81 -8.89
CA ALA A 36 -2.03 -13.17 -8.78
C ALA A 36 -1.40 -12.67 -7.47
N VAL A 37 -0.48 -13.44 -6.91
CA VAL A 37 0.29 -13.05 -5.72
C VAL A 37 1.75 -13.43 -5.89
N CYS A 38 2.64 -12.52 -5.52
CA CYS A 38 4.08 -12.74 -5.46
C CYS A 38 4.60 -12.48 -4.05
N ASP A 39 5.34 -13.44 -3.49
CA ASP A 39 6.13 -13.29 -2.26
C ASP A 39 7.32 -14.25 -2.28
N LEU A 40 8.43 -13.88 -1.66
CA LEU A 40 9.60 -14.76 -1.56
C LEU A 40 9.38 -15.93 -0.59
N ARG A 41 8.44 -15.81 0.33
CA ARG A 41 8.11 -16.78 1.37
C ARG A 41 6.99 -17.72 0.91
N GLU A 42 7.29 -19.00 0.87
CA GLU A 42 6.33 -20.06 0.49
C GLU A 42 5.10 -20.10 1.39
N ASP A 43 5.32 -20.02 2.70
CA ASP A 43 4.22 -20.05 3.69
C ASP A 43 3.20 -18.92 3.50
N LEU A 44 3.65 -17.76 3.00
CA LEU A 44 2.74 -16.66 2.65
C LEU A 44 1.98 -16.94 1.36
N LEU A 45 2.62 -17.54 0.36
CA LEU A 45 1.97 -17.95 -0.90
C LEU A 45 0.93 -19.04 -0.67
N GLU A 46 1.22 -20.01 0.22
CA GLU A 46 0.29 -21.09 0.59
C GLU A 46 -1.01 -20.54 1.20
N TRP A 47 -0.93 -19.47 2.00
CA TRP A 47 -2.12 -18.83 2.55
C TRP A 47 -3.10 -18.39 1.45
N PHE A 48 -2.59 -17.90 0.31
CA PHE A 48 -3.42 -17.46 -0.81
C PHE A 48 -3.99 -18.62 -1.64
N ALA A 49 -3.59 -19.87 -1.39
CA ALA A 49 -4.19 -21.03 -2.04
C ALA A 49 -5.68 -21.21 -1.73
N GLN A 50 -6.14 -20.65 -0.60
CA GLN A 50 -7.55 -20.67 -0.21
C GLN A 50 -8.41 -19.60 -0.93
N VAL A 51 -7.81 -18.67 -1.69
CA VAL A 51 -8.52 -17.63 -2.42
C VAL A 51 -8.84 -18.16 -3.83
N PRO A 52 -10.11 -18.47 -4.15
CA PRO A 52 -10.46 -19.21 -5.38
C PRO A 52 -10.11 -18.49 -6.67
N THR A 53 -10.00 -17.16 -6.63
CA THR A 53 -9.69 -16.32 -7.81
C THR A 53 -8.19 -16.23 -8.09
N VAL A 54 -7.33 -16.63 -7.15
CA VAL A 54 -5.87 -16.60 -7.33
C VAL A 54 -5.42 -17.77 -8.20
N GLN A 55 -4.98 -17.44 -9.40
CA GLN A 55 -4.51 -18.39 -10.41
C GLN A 55 -2.98 -18.50 -10.45
N LEU A 56 -2.28 -17.38 -10.12
CA LEU A 56 -0.82 -17.32 -10.12
C LEU A 56 -0.30 -17.04 -8.69
N ARG A 57 0.56 -17.93 -8.22
CA ARG A 57 1.35 -17.74 -6.99
C ARG A 57 2.82 -17.96 -7.34
N THR A 58 3.64 -16.93 -7.19
CA THR A 58 5.02 -16.97 -7.67
C THR A 58 5.98 -16.29 -6.69
N LYS A 59 7.24 -16.65 -6.79
CA LYS A 59 8.35 -15.95 -6.09
C LYS A 59 9.03 -14.90 -6.96
N ASP A 60 8.66 -14.82 -8.24
CA ASP A 60 9.21 -13.86 -9.19
C ASP A 60 8.18 -12.80 -9.57
N HIS A 61 8.44 -11.57 -9.14
CA HIS A 61 7.56 -10.45 -9.48
C HIS A 61 7.51 -10.18 -10.99
N ALA A 62 8.57 -10.52 -11.74
CA ALA A 62 8.57 -10.35 -13.20
C ALA A 62 7.54 -11.27 -13.87
N GLU A 63 7.36 -12.49 -13.36
CA GLU A 63 6.32 -13.41 -13.82
C GLU A 63 4.92 -12.84 -13.57
N LEU A 64 4.68 -12.26 -12.38
CA LEU A 64 3.41 -11.61 -12.07
C LEU A 64 3.17 -10.40 -13.00
N LEU A 65 4.18 -9.59 -13.24
CA LEU A 65 4.08 -8.40 -14.08
C LEU A 65 3.87 -8.75 -15.56
N ALA A 66 4.42 -9.87 -16.03
CA ALA A 66 4.21 -10.37 -17.40
C ALA A 66 2.82 -11.00 -17.62
N SER A 67 2.08 -11.28 -16.55
CA SER A 67 0.78 -11.93 -16.65
C SER A 67 -0.26 -11.01 -17.30
N ASP A 68 -1.00 -11.56 -18.26
CA ASP A 68 -2.18 -10.93 -18.87
C ASP A 68 -3.41 -10.97 -17.94
N GLN A 69 -3.32 -11.69 -16.81
CA GLN A 69 -4.35 -11.78 -15.79
C GLN A 69 -4.23 -10.71 -14.70
N VAL A 70 -3.37 -9.71 -14.89
CA VAL A 70 -3.15 -8.61 -13.95
C VAL A 70 -3.29 -7.28 -14.66
N ASP A 71 -4.19 -6.42 -14.18
CA ASP A 71 -4.40 -5.06 -14.67
C ASP A 71 -3.71 -4.04 -13.74
N VAL A 72 -3.86 -4.23 -12.43
CA VAL A 72 -3.34 -3.35 -11.39
C VAL A 72 -2.55 -4.15 -10.36
N VAL A 73 -1.46 -3.61 -9.87
CA VAL A 73 -0.60 -4.25 -8.87
C VAL A 73 -0.62 -3.46 -7.57
N TYR A 74 -0.98 -4.14 -6.48
CA TYR A 74 -0.79 -3.64 -5.12
C TYR A 74 0.55 -4.12 -4.59
N VAL A 75 1.40 -3.19 -4.13
CA VAL A 75 2.75 -3.51 -3.65
C VAL A 75 2.88 -3.19 -2.17
N ALA A 76 3.06 -4.24 -1.34
CA ALA A 76 3.09 -4.19 0.12
C ALA A 76 4.34 -4.88 0.69
N VAL A 77 5.49 -4.28 0.47
CA VAL A 77 6.82 -4.79 0.83
C VAL A 77 7.55 -3.82 1.77
N PRO A 78 8.74 -4.17 2.32
CA PRO A 78 9.59 -3.21 3.04
C PRO A 78 9.95 -1.99 2.19
N HIS A 79 10.07 -0.83 2.82
CA HIS A 79 10.17 0.50 2.17
C HIS A 79 11.38 0.63 1.22
N ASN A 80 12.48 -0.08 1.50
CA ASN A 80 13.67 -0.07 0.64
C ASN A 80 13.45 -0.74 -0.73
N LEU A 81 12.37 -1.48 -0.91
CA LEU A 81 12.02 -2.13 -2.16
C LEU A 81 10.99 -1.32 -2.98
N HIS A 82 10.38 -0.29 -2.39
CA HIS A 82 9.30 0.47 -3.01
C HIS A 82 9.72 1.06 -4.35
N GLU A 83 10.83 1.82 -4.40
CA GLU A 83 11.28 2.47 -5.61
C GLU A 83 11.42 1.49 -6.79
N LYS A 84 12.18 0.42 -6.55
CA LYS A 84 12.41 -0.57 -7.60
C LYS A 84 11.10 -1.19 -8.08
N LEU A 85 10.30 -1.72 -7.17
CA LEU A 85 9.10 -2.45 -7.54
C LEU A 85 8.01 -1.55 -8.14
N TYR A 86 7.87 -0.32 -7.67
CA TYR A 86 6.92 0.63 -8.25
C TYR A 86 7.31 1.00 -9.68
N CYS A 87 8.60 1.27 -9.93
CA CYS A 87 9.09 1.52 -11.28
C CYS A 87 8.95 0.29 -12.19
N ASP A 88 9.20 -0.92 -11.68
CA ASP A 88 9.02 -2.16 -12.43
C ASP A 88 7.55 -2.38 -12.84
N VAL A 89 6.60 -2.09 -11.93
CA VAL A 89 5.15 -2.17 -12.22
C VAL A 89 4.77 -1.23 -13.36
N LEU A 90 5.20 0.02 -13.29
CA LEU A 90 4.91 1.03 -14.33
C LEU A 90 5.57 0.69 -15.65
N ALA A 91 6.83 0.21 -15.63
CA ALA A 91 7.54 -0.21 -16.83
C ALA A 91 6.89 -1.44 -17.52
N ALA A 92 6.21 -2.28 -16.72
CA ALA A 92 5.43 -3.41 -17.23
C ALA A 92 4.05 -3.03 -17.77
N GLY A 93 3.69 -1.74 -17.77
CA GLY A 93 2.41 -1.26 -18.28
C GLY A 93 1.22 -1.65 -17.40
N LYS A 94 1.41 -1.63 -16.09
CA LYS A 94 0.35 -1.93 -15.11
C LYS A 94 0.03 -0.71 -14.25
N ASP A 95 -1.22 -0.61 -13.82
CA ASP A 95 -1.62 0.36 -12.81
C ASP A 95 -1.02 0.00 -11.44
N LEU A 96 -0.72 1.02 -10.62
CA LEU A 96 -0.04 0.87 -9.35
C LEU A 96 -0.87 1.37 -8.17
N LEU A 97 -1.13 0.48 -7.22
CA LEU A 97 -1.53 0.81 -5.86
C LEU A 97 -0.30 0.66 -4.95
N ALA A 98 0.32 1.79 -4.61
CA ALA A 98 1.58 1.86 -3.89
C ALA A 98 1.34 1.96 -2.38
N GLU A 99 1.95 1.08 -1.59
CA GLU A 99 1.91 1.24 -0.12
C GLU A 99 2.70 2.47 0.34
N LYS A 100 2.30 2.96 1.48
CA LYS A 100 2.99 4.04 2.16
C LYS A 100 4.25 3.53 2.92
N PRO A 101 5.26 4.39 3.12
CA PRO A 101 5.48 5.68 2.46
C PRO A 101 5.76 5.49 0.97
N PHE A 102 5.49 6.50 0.17
CA PHE A 102 5.64 6.40 -1.29
C PHE A 102 7.10 6.14 -1.74
N GLY A 103 8.08 6.47 -0.93
CA GLY A 103 9.50 6.13 -1.09
C GLY A 103 10.19 6.08 0.27
N ILE A 104 11.32 5.38 0.37
CA ILE A 104 12.10 5.26 1.60
C ILE A 104 12.67 6.61 2.06
N ASP A 105 12.92 7.52 1.11
CA ASP A 105 13.38 8.88 1.31
C ASP A 105 12.83 9.81 0.21
N LEU A 106 13.14 11.10 0.32
CA LEU A 106 12.70 12.11 -0.65
C LEU A 106 13.27 11.86 -2.05
N ALA A 107 14.48 11.35 -2.17
CA ALA A 107 15.11 11.09 -3.47
C ALA A 107 14.41 9.93 -4.19
N ALA A 108 14.12 8.85 -3.49
CA ALA A 108 13.32 7.74 -3.98
C ALA A 108 11.91 8.17 -4.36
N ALA A 109 11.24 8.95 -3.49
CA ALA A 109 9.90 9.46 -3.77
C ALA A 109 9.85 10.33 -5.03
N ARG A 110 10.88 11.15 -5.28
CA ARG A 110 10.99 11.95 -6.52
C ARG A 110 11.15 11.06 -7.75
N ARG A 111 12.01 10.05 -7.71
CA ARG A 111 12.19 9.13 -8.85
C ARG A 111 10.91 8.35 -9.15
N ILE A 112 10.21 7.88 -8.13
CA ILE A 112 8.91 7.20 -8.30
C ILE A 112 7.88 8.17 -8.93
N ARG A 113 7.80 9.40 -8.42
CA ARG A 113 6.91 10.42 -8.97
C ARG A 113 7.23 10.71 -10.45
N ASP A 114 8.52 10.82 -10.79
CA ASP A 114 8.95 11.13 -12.15
C ASP A 114 8.60 9.96 -13.10
N ALA A 115 8.77 8.71 -12.64
CA ALA A 115 8.33 7.52 -13.37
C ALA A 115 6.80 7.48 -13.54
N ALA A 116 6.05 7.81 -12.48
CA ALA A 116 4.58 7.88 -12.54
C ALA A 116 4.11 8.96 -13.53
N ASN A 117 4.72 10.15 -13.52
CA ASN A 117 4.38 11.24 -14.43
C ASN A 117 4.75 10.95 -15.90
N ALA A 118 5.73 10.09 -16.14
CA ALA A 118 6.11 9.63 -17.47
C ALA A 118 5.27 8.47 -18.00
N SER A 119 4.39 7.93 -17.16
CA SER A 119 3.51 6.81 -17.45
C SER A 119 2.08 7.28 -17.68
N ASP A 120 1.35 6.61 -18.58
CA ASP A 120 -0.11 6.79 -18.75
C ASP A 120 -0.95 5.95 -17.80
N HIS A 121 -0.30 5.22 -16.87
CA HIS A 121 -0.96 4.32 -15.93
C HIS A 121 -1.40 5.04 -14.65
N PHE A 122 -2.48 4.53 -14.06
CA PHE A 122 -2.96 5.04 -12.78
C PHE A 122 -1.98 4.70 -11.65
N VAL A 123 -1.65 5.70 -10.84
CA VAL A 123 -0.81 5.54 -9.65
C VAL A 123 -1.49 6.17 -8.44
N ARG A 124 -1.66 5.39 -7.39
CA ARG A 124 -2.22 5.86 -6.12
C ARG A 124 -1.44 5.33 -4.93
N CYS A 125 -1.10 6.21 -3.98
CA CYS A 125 -0.63 5.78 -2.68
C CYS A 125 -1.81 5.26 -1.85
N SER A 126 -1.67 4.04 -1.33
CA SER A 126 -2.70 3.37 -0.52
C SER A 126 -2.65 3.87 0.92
N SER A 127 -3.04 5.13 1.13
CA SER A 127 -3.21 5.72 2.46
C SER A 127 -4.70 5.68 2.83
N GLU A 128 -5.07 4.77 3.74
CA GLU A 128 -6.47 4.52 4.08
C GLU A 128 -7.06 5.53 5.07
N PHE A 129 -6.24 6.13 5.93
CA PHE A 129 -6.72 7.02 7.00
C PHE A 129 -7.55 8.22 6.54
N PRO A 130 -7.24 8.88 5.42
CA PRO A 130 -8.08 9.98 4.91
C PRO A 130 -9.52 9.56 4.57
N PHE A 131 -9.75 8.25 4.36
CA PHE A 131 -11.08 7.71 4.03
C PHE A 131 -11.90 7.30 5.26
N ALA A 132 -11.31 7.31 6.45
CA ALA A 132 -12.04 7.05 7.69
C ALA A 132 -13.15 8.11 7.89
N PRO A 133 -14.35 7.71 8.35
CA PRO A 133 -15.49 8.66 8.50
C PRO A 133 -15.16 9.89 9.35
N GLY A 134 -14.36 9.73 10.39
CA GLY A 134 -13.90 10.85 11.23
C GLY A 134 -12.98 11.82 10.47
N ALA A 135 -12.04 11.29 9.68
CA ALA A 135 -11.14 12.09 8.85
C ALA A 135 -11.94 12.85 7.76
N GLN A 136 -12.86 12.17 7.08
CA GLN A 136 -13.73 12.80 6.08
C GLN A 136 -14.56 13.95 6.67
N ARG A 137 -15.07 13.78 7.89
CA ARG A 137 -15.79 14.85 8.60
C ARG A 137 -14.87 16.02 8.95
N ALA A 138 -13.66 15.76 9.44
CA ALA A 138 -12.68 16.81 9.75
C ALA A 138 -12.28 17.60 8.49
N ILE A 139 -11.99 16.89 7.39
CA ILE A 139 -11.71 17.49 6.09
C ILE A 139 -12.87 18.38 5.63
N HIS A 140 -14.10 17.91 5.75
CA HIS A 140 -15.29 18.69 5.40
C HIS A 140 -15.40 20.00 6.22
N TYR A 141 -15.18 19.97 7.52
CA TYR A 141 -15.23 21.18 8.36
C TYR A 141 -14.14 22.19 7.99
N VAL A 142 -12.95 21.73 7.65
CA VAL A 142 -11.87 22.61 7.16
C VAL A 142 -12.25 23.22 5.81
N GLN A 143 -12.65 22.39 4.85
CA GLN A 143 -12.94 22.83 3.48
C GLN A 143 -14.18 23.73 3.37
N SER A 144 -15.21 23.48 4.19
CA SER A 144 -16.42 24.32 4.24
C SER A 144 -16.21 25.66 4.90
N GLY A 145 -15.05 25.91 5.51
CA GLY A 145 -14.77 27.12 6.29
C GLY A 145 -15.49 27.19 7.64
N ALA A 146 -16.16 26.11 8.08
CA ALA A 146 -16.92 26.08 9.33
C ALA A 146 -16.05 26.35 10.58
N LEU A 147 -14.73 26.06 10.50
CA LEU A 147 -13.77 26.33 11.56
C LEU A 147 -13.13 27.73 11.45
N GLY A 148 -13.48 28.50 10.41
CA GLY A 148 -12.80 29.76 10.11
C GLY A 148 -11.34 29.54 9.70
N ARG A 149 -10.46 30.48 10.06
CA ARG A 149 -9.03 30.35 9.80
C ARG A 149 -8.40 29.36 10.80
N VAL A 150 -7.95 28.22 10.33
CA VAL A 150 -7.19 27.27 11.15
C VAL A 150 -5.86 27.90 11.57
N LEU A 151 -5.59 27.98 12.85
CA LEU A 151 -4.39 28.57 13.44
C LEU A 151 -3.36 27.51 13.81
N GLU A 152 -3.82 26.38 14.31
CA GLU A 152 -2.97 25.31 14.81
C GLU A 152 -3.67 23.96 14.65
N ILE A 153 -2.89 22.90 14.41
CA ILE A 153 -3.35 21.53 14.32
C ILE A 153 -2.48 20.68 15.25
N HIS A 154 -3.13 19.94 16.16
CA HIS A 154 -2.50 18.90 16.95
C HIS A 154 -2.97 17.55 16.46
N SER A 155 -2.04 16.72 16.07
CA SER A 155 -2.32 15.37 15.58
C SER A 155 -1.38 14.37 16.26
N GLY A 156 -1.87 13.15 16.50
CA GLY A 156 -1.06 12.11 17.13
C GLY A 156 -1.55 10.72 16.75
N PHE A 157 -0.59 9.81 16.63
CA PHE A 157 -0.84 8.40 16.41
C PHE A 157 -0.26 7.61 17.57
N LEU A 158 -1.13 7.12 18.45
CA LEU A 158 -0.75 6.34 19.63
C LEU A 158 -0.80 4.85 19.30
N HIS A 159 0.33 4.16 19.48
CA HIS A 159 0.47 2.77 19.11
C HIS A 159 1.13 1.96 20.23
N SER A 160 0.62 0.76 20.51
CA SER A 160 1.07 -0.12 21.59
C SER A 160 2.07 -1.21 21.14
N SER A 161 2.43 -1.29 19.89
CA SER A 161 3.19 -2.43 19.34
C SER A 161 4.58 -2.63 19.94
N ASP A 162 5.16 -1.59 20.56
CA ASP A 162 6.51 -1.62 21.10
C ASP A 162 6.56 -1.46 22.65
N LEU A 163 5.42 -1.67 23.31
CA LEU A 163 5.38 -1.72 24.79
C LEU A 163 6.08 -2.96 25.35
N ASP A 164 6.10 -4.06 24.61
CA ASP A 164 6.85 -5.26 24.99
C ASP A 164 8.30 -5.11 24.56
N THR A 165 9.19 -4.88 25.50
CA THR A 165 10.64 -4.72 25.30
C THR A 165 11.35 -6.03 24.93
N ALA A 166 10.71 -7.18 25.14
CA ALA A 166 11.24 -8.50 24.74
C ALA A 166 10.90 -8.84 23.29
N LYS A 167 10.04 -8.08 22.64
CA LYS A 167 9.64 -8.31 21.24
C LYS A 167 10.84 -8.10 20.30
N PRO A 168 11.17 -9.07 19.43
CA PRO A 168 12.25 -8.92 18.46
C PRO A 168 12.01 -7.72 17.52
N ALA A 169 13.09 -6.99 17.21
CA ALA A 169 13.06 -5.93 16.21
C ALA A 169 12.67 -6.51 14.84
N ASN A 170 11.68 -5.91 14.20
CA ASN A 170 11.28 -6.25 12.84
C ASN A 170 11.93 -5.27 11.83
N TRP A 171 11.67 -5.48 10.54
CA TRP A 171 12.22 -4.67 9.46
C TRP A 171 11.95 -3.16 9.60
N LYS A 172 10.85 -2.75 10.27
CA LYS A 172 10.48 -1.35 10.54
C LYS A 172 11.39 -0.67 11.56
N ARG A 173 12.25 -1.42 12.25
CA ARG A 173 13.21 -0.92 13.25
C ARG A 173 14.64 -0.85 12.70
N HIS A 174 14.82 -1.11 11.41
CA HIS A 174 16.11 -1.02 10.73
C HIS A 174 16.10 0.08 9.68
N SER A 175 17.01 1.06 9.78
CA SER A 175 17.08 2.19 8.83
C SER A 175 17.28 1.74 7.38
N LYS A 176 18.01 0.63 7.16
CA LYS A 176 18.21 0.05 5.81
C LYS A 176 16.91 -0.39 5.12
N THR A 177 15.90 -0.76 5.88
CA THR A 177 14.64 -1.30 5.33
C THR A 177 13.46 -0.35 5.50
N CYS A 178 13.47 0.49 6.55
CA CYS A 178 12.39 1.43 6.85
C CYS A 178 12.73 2.90 6.51
N GLY A 179 14.01 3.22 6.29
CA GLY A 179 14.48 4.58 6.09
C GLY A 179 14.92 5.27 7.39
N GLU A 180 15.65 6.37 7.27
CA GLU A 180 16.21 7.11 8.41
C GLU A 180 15.17 7.88 9.21
N ILE A 181 14.05 8.27 8.59
CA ILE A 181 12.95 8.95 9.27
C ILE A 181 12.11 8.02 10.16
N GLY A 182 12.37 6.71 10.12
CA GLY A 182 11.85 5.71 11.05
C GLY A 182 10.34 5.76 11.22
N VAL A 183 9.89 5.92 12.48
CA VAL A 183 8.46 5.96 12.83
C VAL A 183 7.69 7.10 12.15
N MET A 184 8.32 8.22 11.83
CA MET A 184 7.68 9.31 11.09
C MET A 184 7.33 8.89 9.67
N GLY A 185 8.16 8.09 9.01
CA GLY A 185 7.85 7.53 7.69
C GLY A 185 6.84 6.40 7.72
N ASP A 186 6.79 5.62 8.81
CA ASP A 186 5.86 4.48 8.93
C ASP A 186 4.47 4.92 9.46
N LEU A 187 4.42 5.74 10.51
CA LEU A 187 3.19 6.11 11.21
C LEU A 187 2.89 7.61 11.15
N GLY A 188 3.92 8.46 11.30
CA GLY A 188 3.73 9.91 11.38
C GLY A 188 3.08 10.49 10.12
N MET A 189 3.33 9.91 8.97
CA MET A 189 2.71 10.33 7.71
C MET A 189 1.18 10.22 7.68
N HIS A 190 0.58 9.44 8.57
CA HIS A 190 -0.87 9.35 8.67
C HIS A 190 -1.51 10.54 9.40
N THR A 191 -0.69 11.41 9.99
CA THR A 191 -1.13 12.53 10.83
C THR A 191 -0.87 13.90 10.20
N VAL A 192 -0.30 13.95 8.99
CA VAL A 192 0.00 15.16 8.24
C VAL A 192 -0.84 15.32 7.00
#